data_710bf9d4480c81f84363607fe18ce91a
#
_entry.id   710bf9d4480c81f84363607fe18ce91a
#
_cell.length_a   1.000
_cell.length_b   1.000
_cell.length_c   1.000
_cell.angle_alpha   90.00
_cell.angle_beta   90.00
_cell.angle_gamma   90.00
#
_symmetry.space_group_name_H-M   'P 1'
#
loop_
_entity.id
_entity.type
_entity.pdbx_description
1 polymer ?
#
loop_
_entity_poly.entity_id
_entity_poly.type
_entity_poly.pdbx_seq_one_letter_code
_entity_poly.pdbx_strand_id
1 'polypeptide(L)'
;MAQLARLDGLYREWNDKINVISRKDIDNLYEHHVLHSLSIGKYISFRPATSILDVGTGGGFPGIPLAILFPQCRFHLIDSIGKKVKVATEVAKAIGLRNVRCTHENVKEERGRYDFVISRAVMNAPELTRLVQNKISRVGNNALPNGIICLKGGDLSEELSNLNRWHELTDISDYFSEPYFETKKILYIPI
;
A
#
# COMPACT_ATOMS: atom_id res chain seq x y z
N MET A 1 15.20 9.20 -5.90
CA MET A 1 16.11 8.08 -6.23
C MET A 1 16.98 7.68 -5.02
N ALA A 2 17.69 8.60 -4.35
CA ALA A 2 18.54 8.25 -3.20
C ALA A 2 17.81 7.52 -2.05
N GLN A 3 16.57 7.87 -1.76
CA GLN A 3 15.78 7.20 -0.71
C GLN A 3 15.44 5.75 -1.06
N LEU A 4 15.04 5.47 -2.31
CA LEU A 4 14.75 4.09 -2.76
C LEU A 4 16.01 3.21 -2.66
N ALA A 5 17.17 3.70 -3.07
CA ALA A 5 18.43 2.95 -3.04
C ALA A 5 18.84 2.51 -1.61
N ARG A 6 18.37 3.19 -0.57
CA ARG A 6 18.68 2.87 0.84
C ARG A 6 17.78 1.78 1.42
N LEU A 7 16.68 1.43 0.76
CA LEU A 7 15.69 0.51 1.32
C LEU A 7 16.26 -0.89 1.54
N ASP A 8 17.07 -1.42 0.60
CA ASP A 8 17.61 -2.77 0.72
C ASP A 8 18.40 -2.98 2.01
N GLY A 9 19.41 -2.13 2.23
CA GLY A 9 20.22 -2.23 3.46
C GLY A 9 19.40 -2.09 4.73
N LEU A 10 18.43 -1.15 4.76
CA LEU A 10 17.59 -0.94 5.93
C LEU A 10 16.65 -2.12 6.18
N TYR A 11 15.99 -2.65 5.14
CA TYR A 11 15.09 -3.79 5.34
C TYR A 11 15.84 -5.07 5.68
N ARG A 12 17.05 -5.31 5.16
CA ARG A 12 17.88 -6.45 5.58
C ARG A 12 18.24 -6.33 7.06
N GLU A 13 18.76 -5.19 7.50
CA GLU A 13 19.09 -4.95 8.91
C GLU A 13 17.90 -5.16 9.85
N TRP A 14 16.72 -4.64 9.47
CA TRP A 14 15.53 -4.79 10.31
C TRP A 14 14.93 -6.18 10.24
N ASN A 15 15.02 -6.86 9.09
CA ASN A 15 14.46 -8.21 8.90
C ASN A 15 15.22 -9.27 9.71
N ASP A 16 16.50 -9.03 10.02
CA ASP A 16 17.27 -9.85 10.94
C ASP A 16 16.72 -9.79 12.38
N LYS A 17 16.13 -8.67 12.75
CA LYS A 17 15.57 -8.42 14.09
C LYS A 17 14.07 -8.75 14.17
N ILE A 18 13.33 -8.37 13.13
CA ILE A 18 11.87 -8.48 13.04
C ILE A 18 11.51 -8.89 11.61
N ASN A 19 11.01 -10.10 11.44
CA ASN A 19 10.64 -10.65 10.13
C ASN A 19 9.40 -9.93 9.57
N VAL A 20 9.61 -8.95 8.70
CA VAL A 20 8.55 -8.22 7.97
C VAL A 20 8.44 -8.64 6.51
N ILE A 21 9.50 -9.26 5.98
CA ILE A 21 9.60 -9.86 4.65
C ILE A 21 10.07 -11.29 4.84
N SER A 22 9.48 -12.23 4.13
CA SER A 22 9.94 -13.62 4.16
C SER A 22 11.45 -13.71 3.89
N ARG A 23 12.17 -14.55 4.63
CA ARG A 23 13.62 -14.76 4.43
C ARG A 23 13.96 -15.24 3.02
N LYS A 24 13.02 -15.92 2.35
CA LYS A 24 13.18 -16.37 0.97
C LYS A 24 12.92 -15.26 -0.05
N ASP A 25 12.33 -14.15 0.37
CA ASP A 25 11.86 -13.09 -0.50
C ASP A 25 12.63 -11.77 -0.33
N ILE A 26 13.52 -11.70 0.68
CA ILE A 26 14.29 -10.48 0.96
C ILE A 26 15.24 -10.12 -0.20
N ASP A 27 15.73 -11.10 -0.93
CA ASP A 27 16.59 -10.88 -2.09
C ASP A 27 15.84 -10.28 -3.28
N ASN A 28 14.51 -10.41 -3.29
CA ASN A 28 13.61 -9.84 -4.29
C ASN A 28 12.94 -8.53 -3.81
N LEU A 29 13.53 -7.84 -2.82
CA LEU A 29 12.94 -6.65 -2.20
C LEU A 29 12.47 -5.63 -3.23
N TYR A 30 13.34 -5.31 -4.20
CA TYR A 30 13.01 -4.27 -5.17
C TYR A 30 11.89 -4.68 -6.11
N GLU A 31 11.88 -5.88 -6.63
CA GLU A 31 10.86 -6.36 -7.55
C GLU A 31 9.54 -6.64 -6.82
N HIS A 32 9.58 -7.54 -5.81
CA HIS A 32 8.39 -8.05 -5.16
C HIS A 32 7.74 -7.08 -4.17
N HIS A 33 8.47 -6.08 -3.68
CA HIS A 33 7.95 -5.16 -2.67
C HIS A 33 7.99 -3.71 -3.13
N VAL A 34 9.12 -3.20 -3.60
CA VAL A 34 9.23 -1.79 -4.00
C VAL A 34 8.51 -1.54 -5.33
N LEU A 35 8.89 -2.24 -6.39
CA LEU A 35 8.31 -2.05 -7.72
C LEU A 35 6.81 -2.42 -7.73
N HIS A 36 6.45 -3.51 -7.04
CA HIS A 36 5.05 -3.87 -6.84
C HIS A 36 4.25 -2.73 -6.18
N SER A 37 4.79 -2.08 -5.15
CA SER A 37 4.14 -0.92 -4.52
C SER A 37 4.02 0.26 -5.47
N LEU A 38 5.08 0.53 -6.25
CA LEU A 38 5.14 1.63 -7.21
C LEU A 38 4.20 1.44 -8.42
N SER A 39 3.68 0.22 -8.66
CA SER A 39 2.67 -0.02 -9.69
C SER A 39 1.41 0.83 -9.49
N ILE A 40 1.05 1.15 -8.24
CA ILE A 40 -0.04 2.10 -7.95
C ILE A 40 0.25 3.46 -8.57
N GLY A 41 1.51 3.90 -8.58
CA GLY A 41 1.92 5.18 -9.21
C GLY A 41 1.90 5.15 -10.74
N LYS A 42 1.86 3.96 -11.36
CA LYS A 42 1.57 3.81 -12.79
C LYS A 42 0.08 3.92 -13.08
N TYR A 43 -0.75 3.43 -12.16
CA TYR A 43 -2.20 3.44 -12.29
C TYR A 43 -2.80 4.84 -12.02
N ILE A 44 -2.31 5.54 -11.00
CA ILE A 44 -2.78 6.88 -10.61
C ILE A 44 -1.62 7.81 -10.22
N SER A 45 -1.67 9.05 -10.72
CA SER A 45 -0.82 10.13 -10.22
C SER A 45 -1.58 10.95 -9.18
N PHE A 46 -1.28 10.74 -7.91
CA PHE A 46 -1.92 11.49 -6.82
C PHE A 46 -1.56 12.98 -6.87
N ARG A 47 -2.57 13.83 -6.73
CA ARG A 47 -2.37 15.28 -6.62
C ARG A 47 -1.77 15.67 -5.27
N PRO A 48 -1.08 16.82 -5.18
CA PRO A 48 -0.60 17.35 -3.91
C PRO A 48 -1.70 17.43 -2.85
N ALA A 49 -1.32 17.21 -1.59
CA ALA A 49 -2.19 17.17 -0.42
C ALA A 49 -3.16 15.97 -0.35
N THR A 50 -3.16 15.04 -1.32
CA THR A 50 -3.93 13.79 -1.21
C THR A 50 -3.57 13.06 0.07
N SER A 51 -4.59 12.63 0.81
CA SER A 51 -4.46 11.86 2.06
C SER A 51 -4.72 10.37 1.79
N ILE A 52 -3.79 9.53 2.21
CA ILE A 52 -3.79 8.10 1.89
C ILE A 52 -3.60 7.30 3.18
N LEU A 53 -4.51 6.35 3.42
CA LEU A 53 -4.41 5.36 4.50
C LEU A 53 -3.89 4.04 3.94
N ASP A 54 -2.79 3.53 4.48
CA ASP A 54 -2.27 2.20 4.18
C ASP A 54 -2.69 1.22 5.28
N VAL A 55 -3.61 0.32 4.95
CA VAL A 55 -4.18 -0.65 5.90
C VAL A 55 -3.40 -1.95 5.88
N GLY A 56 -2.89 -2.34 7.05
CA GLY A 56 -2.06 -3.54 7.18
C GLY A 56 -0.71 -3.38 6.49
N THR A 57 -0.09 -2.23 6.69
CA THR A 57 1.14 -1.82 6.02
C THR A 57 2.31 -2.79 6.21
N GLY A 58 2.26 -3.63 7.24
CA GLY A 58 3.38 -4.51 7.60
C GLY A 58 4.66 -3.71 7.87
N GLY A 59 5.71 -4.03 7.17
CA GLY A 59 6.98 -3.30 7.22
C GLY A 59 6.96 -1.96 6.48
N GLY A 60 5.81 -1.48 5.97
CA GLY A 60 5.70 -0.20 5.26
C GLY A 60 5.37 -0.33 3.76
N PHE A 61 4.79 -1.45 3.34
CA PHE A 61 4.42 -1.69 1.95
C PHE A 61 2.89 -1.78 1.77
N PRO A 62 2.31 -1.04 0.83
CA PRO A 62 2.96 -0.23 -0.22
C PRO A 62 3.29 1.22 0.18
N GLY A 63 2.98 1.66 1.39
CA GLY A 63 2.98 3.06 1.80
C GLY A 63 4.33 3.77 1.68
N ILE A 64 5.47 3.17 2.12
CA ILE A 64 6.78 3.81 2.09
C ILE A 64 7.26 4.09 0.66
N PRO A 65 7.27 3.13 -0.29
CA PRO A 65 7.63 3.41 -1.67
C PRO A 65 6.77 4.49 -2.31
N LEU A 66 5.45 4.50 -2.03
CA LEU A 66 4.54 5.51 -2.54
C LEU A 66 4.78 6.89 -1.90
N ALA A 67 5.11 6.95 -0.62
CA ALA A 67 5.45 8.21 0.04
C ALA A 67 6.74 8.83 -0.50
N ILE A 68 7.69 8.01 -0.94
CA ILE A 68 8.89 8.48 -1.66
C ILE A 68 8.51 9.05 -3.04
N LEU A 69 7.62 8.36 -3.76
CA LEU A 69 7.18 8.77 -5.10
C LEU A 69 6.32 10.04 -5.06
N PHE A 70 5.47 10.19 -4.04
CA PHE A 70 4.52 11.30 -3.87
C PHE A 70 4.83 12.14 -2.62
N PRO A 71 5.93 12.91 -2.60
CA PRO A 71 6.37 13.62 -1.40
C PRO A 71 5.42 14.74 -0.96
N GLN A 72 4.49 15.16 -1.82
CA GLN A 72 3.47 16.18 -1.51
C GLN A 72 2.14 15.59 -1.02
N CYS A 73 2.01 14.25 -0.95
CA CYS A 73 0.87 13.56 -0.39
C CYS A 73 1.12 13.23 1.09
N ARG A 74 0.07 12.90 1.83
CA ARG A 74 0.14 12.51 3.23
C ARG A 74 -0.22 11.03 3.38
N PHE A 75 0.65 10.27 3.99
CA PHE A 75 0.47 8.83 4.20
C PHE A 75 0.32 8.51 5.68
N HIS A 76 -0.76 7.81 6.03
CA HIS A 76 -0.95 7.20 7.33
C HIS A 76 -0.90 5.69 7.19
N LEU A 77 0.12 5.07 7.77
CA LEU A 77 0.38 3.64 7.70
C LEU A 77 -0.06 3.01 9.02
N ILE A 78 -0.97 2.06 8.97
CA ILE A 78 -1.45 1.35 10.16
C ILE A 78 -1.28 -0.15 10.04
N ASP A 79 -0.96 -0.80 11.15
CA ASP A 79 -0.94 -2.25 11.28
C ASP A 79 -1.26 -2.64 12.73
N SER A 80 -1.96 -3.75 12.91
CA SER A 80 -2.30 -4.32 14.23
C SER A 80 -1.12 -4.99 14.93
N ILE A 81 0.03 -5.14 14.25
CA ILE A 81 1.23 -5.75 14.78
C ILE A 81 2.30 -4.69 15.05
N GLY A 82 2.41 -4.25 16.30
CA GLY A 82 3.28 -3.15 16.70
C GLY A 82 4.76 -3.33 16.31
N LYS A 83 5.28 -4.57 16.30
CA LYS A 83 6.64 -4.84 15.84
C LYS A 83 6.85 -4.49 14.38
N LYS A 84 5.86 -4.72 13.52
CA LYS A 84 5.92 -4.35 12.09
C LYS A 84 5.86 -2.83 11.91
N VAL A 85 4.98 -2.17 12.64
CA VAL A 85 4.88 -0.69 12.65
C VAL A 85 6.19 -0.05 13.09
N LYS A 86 6.89 -0.65 14.06
CA LYS A 86 8.22 -0.18 14.47
C LYS A 86 9.20 -0.19 13.29
N VAL A 87 9.24 -1.26 12.51
CA VAL A 87 10.10 -1.32 11.31
C VAL A 87 9.73 -0.23 10.31
N ALA A 88 8.46 -0.10 9.96
CA ALA A 88 8.00 0.95 9.04
C ALA A 88 8.38 2.35 9.53
N THR A 89 8.22 2.62 10.82
CA THR A 89 8.60 3.90 11.45
C THR A 89 10.10 4.19 11.32
N GLU A 90 10.93 3.22 11.68
CA GLU A 90 12.38 3.39 11.67
C GLU A 90 12.93 3.51 10.24
N VAL A 91 12.39 2.74 9.29
CA VAL A 91 12.76 2.86 7.88
C VAL A 91 12.37 4.24 7.34
N ALA A 92 11.13 4.69 7.56
CA ALA A 92 10.66 6.02 7.12
C ALA A 92 11.54 7.14 7.70
N LYS A 93 11.87 7.06 8.99
CA LYS A 93 12.76 8.00 9.68
C LYS A 93 14.18 7.99 9.11
N ALA A 94 14.76 6.80 8.92
CA ALA A 94 16.12 6.65 8.42
C ALA A 94 16.32 7.25 7.03
N ILE A 95 15.31 7.17 6.15
CA ILE A 95 15.36 7.78 4.82
C ILE A 95 14.84 9.22 4.78
N GLY A 96 14.45 9.79 5.94
CA GLY A 96 14.04 11.19 6.06
C GLY A 96 12.67 11.52 5.48
N LEU A 97 11.71 10.58 5.46
CA LEU A 97 10.33 10.89 5.06
C LEU A 97 9.67 11.80 6.08
N ARG A 98 9.02 12.86 5.58
CA ARG A 98 8.28 13.84 6.41
C ARG A 98 6.76 13.77 6.19
N ASN A 99 6.34 13.01 5.21
CA ASN A 99 4.95 12.87 4.78
C ASN A 99 4.31 11.54 5.20
N VAL A 100 4.96 10.81 6.12
CA VAL A 100 4.51 9.51 6.64
C VAL A 100 4.28 9.58 8.14
N ARG A 101 3.15 9.06 8.57
CA ARG A 101 2.84 8.73 9.97
C ARG A 101 2.58 7.23 10.06
N CYS A 102 3.24 6.52 10.98
CA CYS A 102 2.99 5.11 11.26
C CYS A 102 2.32 4.97 12.64
N THR A 103 1.26 4.17 12.73
CA THR A 103 0.52 3.96 13.99
C THR A 103 0.22 2.48 14.19
N HIS A 104 0.53 1.97 15.39
CA HIS A 104 0.09 0.65 15.82
C HIS A 104 -1.39 0.74 16.20
N GLU A 105 -2.24 0.32 15.28
CA GLU A 105 -3.68 0.51 15.39
C GLU A 105 -4.44 -0.51 14.53
N ASN A 106 -5.60 -0.93 15.01
CA ASN A 106 -6.51 -1.72 14.20
C ASN A 106 -7.34 -0.79 13.31
N VAL A 107 -7.58 -1.19 12.06
CA VAL A 107 -8.39 -0.40 11.11
C VAL A 107 -9.78 -0.06 11.64
N LYS A 108 -10.35 -0.86 12.55
CA LYS A 108 -11.64 -0.59 13.18
C LYS A 108 -11.60 0.60 14.14
N GLU A 109 -10.43 0.92 14.68
CA GLU A 109 -10.21 2.00 15.65
C GLU A 109 -9.90 3.33 14.97
N GLU A 110 -9.32 3.28 13.75
CA GLU A 110 -9.03 4.46 12.94
C GLU A 110 -10.31 5.28 12.66
N ARG A 111 -10.24 6.61 12.88
CA ARG A 111 -11.38 7.54 12.77
C ARG A 111 -11.18 8.61 11.70
N GLY A 112 -10.01 8.69 11.09
CA GLY A 112 -9.67 9.66 10.05
C GLY A 112 -10.50 9.52 8.78
N ARG A 113 -10.38 10.54 7.94
CA ARG A 113 -10.92 10.57 6.58
C ARG A 113 -9.76 10.70 5.60
N TYR A 114 -9.83 9.93 4.52
CA TYR A 114 -8.76 9.83 3.53
C TYR A 114 -9.36 9.90 2.13
N ASP A 115 -8.58 10.40 1.19
CA ASP A 115 -8.96 10.37 -0.22
C ASP A 115 -8.87 8.95 -0.76
N PHE A 116 -7.80 8.23 -0.39
CA PHE A 116 -7.65 6.83 -0.78
C PHE A 116 -7.28 5.95 0.41
N VAL A 117 -7.75 4.72 0.36
CA VAL A 117 -7.24 3.61 1.17
C VAL A 117 -6.47 2.69 0.25
N ILE A 118 -5.23 2.40 0.61
CA ILE A 118 -4.41 1.42 -0.09
C ILE A 118 -4.19 0.20 0.81
N SER A 119 -4.00 -0.97 0.20
CA SER A 119 -3.70 -2.19 0.95
C SER A 119 -3.02 -3.23 0.07
N ARG A 120 -2.22 -4.11 0.70
CA ARG A 120 -1.59 -5.24 0.03
C ARG A 120 -1.73 -6.51 0.87
N ALA A 121 -2.40 -7.53 0.32
CA ALA A 121 -2.47 -8.89 0.87
C ALA A 121 -2.94 -9.01 2.33
N VAL A 122 -3.87 -8.14 2.78
CA VAL A 122 -4.33 -8.13 4.19
C VAL A 122 -5.60 -8.94 4.37
N MET A 123 -6.60 -8.72 3.52
CA MET A 123 -7.91 -9.37 3.59
C MET A 123 -8.58 -9.33 2.21
N ASN A 124 -9.73 -9.99 2.06
CA ASN A 124 -10.51 -9.90 0.83
C ASN A 124 -11.13 -8.50 0.65
N ALA A 125 -11.44 -8.14 -0.61
CA ALA A 125 -11.92 -6.82 -0.97
C ALA A 125 -13.29 -6.48 -0.37
N PRO A 126 -14.27 -7.39 -0.30
CA PRO A 126 -15.55 -7.13 0.38
C PRO A 126 -15.37 -6.77 1.85
N GLU A 127 -14.52 -7.49 2.58
CA GLU A 127 -14.25 -7.22 4.00
C GLU A 127 -13.55 -5.88 4.19
N LEU A 128 -12.51 -5.61 3.40
CA LEU A 128 -11.79 -4.33 3.46
C LEU A 128 -12.75 -3.18 3.16
N THR A 129 -13.55 -3.29 2.09
CA THR A 129 -14.54 -2.27 1.71
C THR A 129 -15.49 -1.96 2.85
N ARG A 130 -16.05 -2.98 3.50
CA ARG A 130 -16.95 -2.82 4.64
C ARG A 130 -16.28 -2.07 5.81
N LEU A 131 -15.00 -2.31 6.06
CA LEU A 131 -14.27 -1.69 7.17
C LEU A 131 -13.86 -0.24 6.90
N VAL A 132 -13.61 0.12 5.63
CA VAL A 132 -12.99 1.42 5.31
C VAL A 132 -13.87 2.38 4.52
N GLN A 133 -15.01 1.95 3.95
CA GLN A 133 -15.86 2.82 3.13
C GLN A 133 -16.27 4.12 3.84
N ASN A 134 -16.49 4.08 5.15
CA ASN A 134 -16.84 5.24 5.96
C ASN A 134 -15.62 6.12 6.32
N LYS A 135 -14.40 5.69 5.98
CA LYS A 135 -13.15 6.44 6.17
C LYS A 135 -12.73 7.15 4.88
N ILE A 136 -13.47 6.99 3.79
CA ILE A 136 -13.17 7.64 2.54
C ILE A 136 -13.94 8.96 2.45
N SER A 137 -13.25 10.03 2.07
CA SER A 137 -13.82 11.36 1.89
C SER A 137 -14.72 11.38 0.67
N ARG A 138 -15.89 12.01 0.78
CA ARG A 138 -16.81 12.15 -0.35
C ARG A 138 -16.35 13.15 -1.41
N VAL A 139 -15.54 14.11 -1.00
CA VAL A 139 -14.99 15.13 -1.89
C VAL A 139 -13.58 14.73 -2.26
N GLY A 140 -13.32 14.56 -3.54
CA GLY A 140 -12.02 14.22 -4.10
C GLY A 140 -11.48 15.31 -5.00
N ASN A 141 -10.15 15.34 -5.16
CA ASN A 141 -9.45 16.29 -6.03
C ASN A 141 -8.53 15.56 -7.04
N ASN A 142 -8.54 14.26 -7.05
CA ASN A 142 -7.75 13.45 -7.96
C ASN A 142 -8.50 13.17 -9.28
N ALA A 143 -7.81 12.61 -10.27
CA ALA A 143 -8.40 12.26 -11.55
C ALA A 143 -9.44 11.12 -11.42
N LEU A 144 -9.24 10.24 -10.46
CA LEU A 144 -10.19 9.18 -10.11
C LEU A 144 -11.03 9.63 -8.89
N PRO A 145 -12.29 9.19 -8.78
CA PRO A 145 -13.05 9.28 -7.54
C PRO A 145 -12.26 8.71 -6.36
N ASN A 146 -12.51 9.23 -5.16
CA ASN A 146 -11.92 8.66 -3.96
C ASN A 146 -12.34 7.20 -3.77
N GLY A 147 -11.45 6.38 -3.25
CA GLY A 147 -11.73 4.95 -3.19
C GLY A 147 -10.62 4.11 -2.56
N ILE A 148 -10.71 2.82 -2.85
CA ILE A 148 -9.79 1.80 -2.34
C ILE A 148 -8.93 1.31 -3.51
N ILE A 149 -7.62 1.17 -3.30
CA ILE A 149 -6.70 0.60 -4.28
C ILE A 149 -5.95 -0.55 -3.59
N CYS A 150 -6.18 -1.77 -4.08
CA CYS A 150 -5.55 -2.98 -3.52
C CYS A 150 -4.54 -3.57 -4.50
N LEU A 151 -3.39 -3.97 -3.98
CA LEU A 151 -2.47 -4.86 -4.69
C LEU A 151 -2.87 -6.31 -4.39
N LYS A 152 -3.24 -7.02 -5.43
CA LYS A 152 -3.75 -8.38 -5.39
C LYS A 152 -2.91 -9.33 -6.25
N GLY A 153 -3.16 -10.62 -6.14
CA GLY A 153 -2.53 -11.63 -6.97
C GLY A 153 -3.36 -12.90 -7.07
N GLY A 154 -3.14 -13.65 -8.14
CA GLY A 154 -3.86 -14.89 -8.41
C GLY A 154 -5.27 -14.68 -8.96
N ASP A 155 -6.10 -15.71 -8.85
CA ASP A 155 -7.50 -15.66 -9.25
C ASP A 155 -8.34 -14.92 -8.22
N LEU A 156 -9.05 -13.90 -8.66
CA LEU A 156 -9.91 -13.04 -7.82
C LEU A 156 -11.40 -13.27 -8.11
N SER A 157 -11.76 -14.24 -8.92
CA SER A 157 -13.14 -14.45 -9.40
C SER A 157 -14.13 -14.63 -8.24
N GLU A 158 -13.80 -15.45 -7.26
CA GLU A 158 -14.62 -15.67 -6.07
C GLU A 158 -14.70 -14.41 -5.19
N GLU A 159 -13.57 -13.74 -4.99
CA GLU A 159 -13.50 -12.52 -4.19
C GLU A 159 -14.36 -11.40 -4.81
N LEU A 160 -14.26 -11.21 -6.12
CA LEU A 160 -14.96 -10.16 -6.85
C LEU A 160 -16.44 -10.46 -7.03
N SER A 161 -16.84 -11.73 -7.14
CA SER A 161 -18.27 -12.11 -7.20
C SER A 161 -19.04 -11.69 -5.94
N ASN A 162 -18.36 -11.60 -4.80
CA ASN A 162 -18.92 -11.16 -3.53
C ASN A 162 -18.80 -9.65 -3.29
N LEU A 163 -18.17 -8.92 -4.21
CA LEU A 163 -18.03 -7.47 -4.15
C LEU A 163 -19.21 -6.80 -4.88
N ASN A 164 -20.33 -6.58 -4.20
CA ASN A 164 -21.53 -5.95 -4.75
C ASN A 164 -21.32 -4.45 -5.05
N ARG A 165 -20.29 -4.12 -5.84
CA ARG A 165 -19.90 -2.75 -6.15
C ARG A 165 -19.10 -2.71 -7.44
N TRP A 166 -19.23 -1.61 -8.19
CA TRP A 166 -18.38 -1.39 -9.36
C TRP A 166 -16.91 -1.36 -8.95
N HIS A 167 -16.07 -1.96 -9.74
CA HIS A 167 -14.62 -2.02 -9.54
C HIS A 167 -13.91 -2.13 -10.90
N GLU A 168 -12.65 -1.78 -10.89
CA GLU A 168 -11.75 -1.94 -12.02
C GLU A 168 -10.59 -2.84 -11.62
N LEU A 169 -10.21 -3.73 -12.52
CA LEU A 169 -9.10 -4.64 -12.34
C LEU A 169 -8.09 -4.42 -13.47
N THR A 170 -6.85 -4.07 -13.12
CA THR A 170 -5.77 -3.79 -14.05
C THR A 170 -4.63 -4.77 -13.81
N ASP A 171 -4.14 -5.42 -14.86
CA ASP A 171 -2.98 -6.30 -14.77
C ASP A 171 -1.70 -5.48 -14.60
N ILE A 172 -0.85 -5.86 -13.64
CA ILE A 172 0.42 -5.14 -13.41
C ILE A 172 1.43 -5.46 -14.51
N SER A 173 1.26 -6.59 -15.21
CA SER A 173 2.02 -6.94 -16.43
C SER A 173 1.86 -5.94 -17.57
N ASP A 174 0.81 -5.12 -17.56
CA ASP A 174 0.68 -4.01 -18.53
C ASP A 174 1.71 -2.89 -18.29
N TYR A 175 2.33 -2.85 -17.11
CA TYR A 175 3.30 -1.84 -16.71
C TYR A 175 4.73 -2.37 -16.60
N PHE A 176 4.89 -3.65 -16.26
CA PHE A 176 6.17 -4.29 -15.94
C PHE A 176 6.25 -5.67 -16.58
N SER A 177 7.39 -5.99 -17.19
CA SER A 177 7.59 -7.23 -17.95
C SER A 177 8.18 -8.38 -17.14
N GLU A 178 8.49 -8.15 -15.85
CA GLU A 178 9.05 -9.18 -14.99
C GLU A 178 8.00 -10.29 -14.72
N PRO A 179 8.40 -11.58 -14.79
CA PRO A 179 7.47 -12.72 -14.63
C PRO A 179 6.68 -12.70 -13.32
N TYR A 180 7.22 -12.08 -12.29
CA TYR A 180 6.53 -11.89 -11.01
C TYR A 180 5.18 -11.18 -11.16
N PHE A 181 5.05 -10.26 -12.13
CA PHE A 181 3.85 -9.45 -12.31
C PHE A 181 2.76 -10.09 -13.18
N GLU A 182 3.01 -11.24 -13.83
CA GLU A 182 2.02 -11.92 -14.68
C GLU A 182 0.71 -12.24 -13.94
N THR A 183 0.80 -12.51 -12.64
CA THR A 183 -0.37 -12.83 -11.80
C THR A 183 -0.78 -11.70 -10.87
N LYS A 184 -0.12 -10.53 -10.94
CA LYS A 184 -0.39 -9.41 -10.04
C LYS A 184 -1.34 -8.39 -10.65
N LYS A 185 -2.21 -7.86 -9.82
CA LYS A 185 -3.29 -6.98 -10.25
C LYS A 185 -3.45 -5.79 -9.31
N ILE A 186 -3.89 -4.69 -9.86
CA ILE A 186 -4.42 -3.54 -9.12
C ILE A 186 -5.94 -3.65 -9.16
N LEU A 187 -6.57 -3.70 -8.01
CA LEU A 187 -8.01 -3.62 -7.86
C LEU A 187 -8.37 -2.24 -7.33
N TYR A 188 -9.14 -1.48 -8.09
CA TYR A 188 -9.68 -0.18 -7.69
C TYR A 188 -11.18 -0.27 -7.45
N ILE A 189 -11.64 0.31 -6.33
CA ILE A 189 -13.04 0.34 -5.91
C ILE A 189 -13.39 1.77 -5.50
N PRO A 190 -14.14 2.53 -6.31
CA PRO A 190 -14.62 3.86 -5.94
C PRO A 190 -15.67 3.79 -4.83
N ILE A 191 -15.72 4.82 -3.97
CA ILE A 191 -16.63 4.90 -2.82
C ILE A 191 -17.47 6.18 -2.89
#